data_cc4c7f914e08750fb0d19ca9f42ea1b6
#
_entry.id   cc4c7f914e08750fb0d19ca9f42ea1b6
#
_cell.length_a   1.000
_cell.length_b   1.000
_cell.length_c   1.000
_cell.angle_alpha   90.00
_cell.angle_beta   90.00
_cell.angle_gamma   90.00
#
_symmetry.space_group_name_H-M   'P 1'
#
loop_
_entity.id
_entity.type
_entity.pdbx_description
1 polymer ?
#
loop_
_entity_poly.entity_id
_entity_poly.type
_entity_poly.pdbx_seq_one_letter_code
_entity_poly.pdbx_strand_id
1 'polypeptide(L)'
;MPDTITLNDAQLEAVTTTEGYVRVIAGAGSGKTRALSHRFAYLVEELGILPSNILCVTFTNKAAGEMRQRIHQLTGDNDTGLVNTFHGFCVSVLHEDANVVSYPKSFLVLDNADIDQMLQTIYDERGLTLRDMTFSKARDMIEVMKIFKRPTYYKDMIGLSAELLHDKYVQAE
;
A
#
# COMPACT_ATOMS: atom_id res chain seq x y z
N MET A 1 29.56 11.91 -7.49
CA MET A 1 28.28 12.62 -7.73
C MET A 1 27.44 11.79 -8.68
N PRO A 2 26.23 11.38 -8.32
CA PRO A 2 25.33 10.75 -9.29
C PRO A 2 25.12 11.72 -10.44
N ASP A 3 25.00 11.21 -11.67
CA ASP A 3 24.91 11.96 -12.92
C ASP A 3 23.79 13.03 -12.90
N THR A 4 24.05 14.17 -12.25
CA THR A 4 23.19 15.36 -12.28
C THR A 4 23.09 15.96 -13.67
N ILE A 5 24.02 15.62 -14.57
CA ILE A 5 24.09 16.08 -15.97
C ILE A 5 22.85 15.71 -16.79
N THR A 6 21.99 14.82 -16.29
CA THR A 6 20.80 14.34 -17.01
C THR A 6 19.47 14.87 -16.48
N LEU A 7 19.45 15.68 -15.43
CA LEU A 7 18.24 16.31 -14.90
C LEU A 7 18.06 17.70 -15.52
N ASN A 8 16.82 18.06 -15.87
CA ASN A 8 16.49 19.44 -16.22
C ASN A 8 16.30 20.28 -14.95
N ASP A 9 16.23 21.62 -15.11
CA ASP A 9 16.16 22.56 -13.98
C ASP A 9 15.00 22.27 -13.02
N ALA A 10 13.81 21.96 -13.53
CA ALA A 10 12.66 21.62 -12.70
C ALA A 10 12.81 20.29 -11.96
N GLN A 11 13.47 19.31 -12.58
CA GLN A 11 13.80 18.04 -11.93
C GLN A 11 14.87 18.26 -10.86
N LEU A 12 15.88 19.08 -11.14
CA LEU A 12 16.94 19.42 -10.18
C LEU A 12 16.35 20.15 -8.98
N GLU A 13 15.48 21.12 -9.19
CA GLU A 13 14.75 21.81 -8.11
C GLU A 13 13.96 20.81 -7.25
N ALA A 14 13.21 19.87 -7.88
CA ALA A 14 12.48 18.83 -7.17
C ALA A 14 13.40 17.88 -6.36
N VAL A 15 14.63 17.66 -6.81
CA VAL A 15 15.63 16.83 -6.13
C VAL A 15 16.23 17.54 -4.93
N THR A 16 16.58 18.82 -5.06
CA THR A 16 17.36 19.57 -4.06
C THR A 16 16.50 20.33 -3.04
N THR A 17 15.22 20.58 -3.33
CA THR A 17 14.30 21.19 -2.35
C THR A 17 13.88 20.17 -1.31
N THR A 18 14.55 20.13 -0.17
CA THR A 18 14.39 19.08 0.86
C THR A 18 13.52 19.51 2.03
N GLU A 19 13.31 20.79 2.22
CA GLU A 19 12.54 21.31 3.34
C GLU A 19 11.05 21.48 2.99
N GLY A 20 10.19 21.15 3.94
CA GLY A 20 8.74 21.36 3.86
C GLY A 20 8.04 20.37 2.91
N TYR A 21 6.83 20.75 2.51
CA TYR A 21 5.98 19.94 1.64
C TYR A 21 6.17 20.33 0.17
N VAL A 22 6.72 19.45 -0.63
CA VAL A 22 6.94 19.67 -2.06
C VAL A 22 5.93 18.88 -2.88
N ARG A 23 5.16 19.56 -3.73
CA ARG A 23 4.25 18.93 -4.69
C ARG A 23 4.76 19.13 -6.11
N VAL A 24 5.08 18.04 -6.80
CA VAL A 24 5.51 18.04 -8.20
C VAL A 24 4.35 17.66 -9.11
N ILE A 25 3.99 18.55 -10.05
CA ILE A 25 2.96 18.30 -11.06
C ILE A 25 3.69 18.02 -12.39
N ALA A 26 3.50 16.81 -12.92
CA ALA A 26 4.25 16.38 -14.08
C ALA A 26 3.45 15.36 -14.92
N GLY A 27 3.48 15.50 -16.24
CA GLY A 27 2.81 14.62 -17.19
C GLY A 27 3.40 13.20 -17.26
N ALA A 28 2.78 12.31 -18.00
CA ALA A 28 3.35 11.00 -18.29
C ALA A 28 4.67 11.17 -19.09
N GLY A 29 5.66 10.33 -18.78
CA GLY A 29 6.97 10.39 -19.45
C GLY A 29 7.90 11.54 -19.04
N SER A 30 7.49 12.44 -18.14
CA SER A 30 8.28 13.61 -17.70
C SER A 30 9.48 13.26 -16.81
N GLY A 31 9.68 11.98 -16.47
CA GLY A 31 10.80 11.54 -15.62
C GLY A 31 10.54 11.64 -14.11
N LYS A 32 9.28 11.65 -13.64
CA LYS A 32 8.94 11.69 -12.20
C LYS A 32 9.69 10.67 -11.35
N THR A 33 9.66 9.41 -11.76
CA THR A 33 10.35 8.32 -11.03
C THR A 33 11.86 8.52 -11.02
N ARG A 34 12.40 9.08 -12.11
CA ARG A 34 13.82 9.43 -12.17
C ARG A 34 14.16 10.53 -11.18
N ALA A 35 13.40 11.61 -11.14
CA ALA A 35 13.59 12.69 -10.17
C ALA A 35 13.51 12.17 -8.72
N LEU A 36 12.53 11.30 -8.40
CA LEU A 36 12.42 10.71 -7.07
C LEU A 36 13.63 9.82 -6.71
N SER A 37 14.14 9.01 -7.64
CA SER A 37 15.34 8.19 -7.39
C SER A 37 16.58 9.06 -7.17
N HIS A 38 16.76 10.13 -7.94
CA HIS A 38 17.84 11.08 -7.74
C HIS A 38 17.68 11.88 -6.43
N ARG A 39 16.44 12.21 -6.03
CA ARG A 39 16.19 12.82 -4.72
C ARG A 39 16.60 11.90 -3.57
N PHE A 40 16.29 10.60 -3.67
CA PHE A 40 16.75 9.61 -2.70
C PHE A 40 18.28 9.61 -2.61
N ALA A 41 18.98 9.49 -3.74
CA ALA A 41 20.44 9.50 -3.79
C ALA A 41 21.01 10.81 -3.21
N TYR A 42 20.43 11.96 -3.54
CA TYR A 42 20.82 13.26 -2.98
C TYR A 42 20.69 13.32 -1.45
N LEU A 43 19.57 12.81 -0.91
CA LEU A 43 19.35 12.77 0.54
C LEU A 43 20.39 11.90 1.25
N VAL A 44 20.79 10.79 0.65
CA VAL A 44 21.77 9.86 1.24
C VAL A 44 23.20 10.38 1.08
N GLU A 45 23.60 10.73 -0.13
CA GLU A 45 24.99 11.01 -0.46
C GLU A 45 25.42 12.44 -0.09
N GLU A 46 24.55 13.43 -0.33
CA GLU A 46 24.88 14.83 -0.09
C GLU A 46 24.48 15.31 1.31
N LEU A 47 23.34 14.83 1.84
CA LEU A 47 22.84 15.22 3.14
C LEU A 47 23.12 14.21 4.26
N GLY A 48 23.64 13.04 3.95
CA GLY A 48 24.01 12.01 4.92
C GLY A 48 22.81 11.38 5.64
N ILE A 49 21.61 11.43 5.05
CA ILE A 49 20.42 10.84 5.65
C ILE A 49 20.49 9.33 5.48
N LEU A 50 20.34 8.59 6.58
CA LEU A 50 20.32 7.14 6.53
C LEU A 50 19.17 6.63 5.66
N PRO A 51 19.39 5.65 4.76
CA PRO A 51 18.34 5.06 3.93
C PRO A 51 17.13 4.59 4.73
N SER A 52 17.33 4.02 5.92
CA SER A 52 16.27 3.57 6.83
C SER A 52 15.32 4.69 7.30
N ASN A 53 15.72 5.96 7.18
CA ASN A 53 14.90 7.12 7.52
C ASN A 53 14.15 7.69 6.31
N ILE A 54 14.24 7.05 5.14
CA ILE A 54 13.60 7.50 3.91
C ILE A 54 12.49 6.53 3.53
N LEU A 55 11.26 7.02 3.47
CA LEU A 55 10.10 6.29 2.97
C LEU A 55 9.77 6.73 1.55
N CYS A 56 9.81 5.78 0.61
CA CYS A 56 9.34 5.96 -0.76
C CYS A 56 8.14 5.03 -1.03
N VAL A 57 6.99 5.59 -1.36
CA VAL A 57 5.77 4.82 -1.61
C VAL A 57 5.35 4.92 -3.06
N THR A 58 4.99 3.78 -3.66
CA THR A 58 4.48 3.66 -5.02
C THR A 58 3.14 2.93 -5.04
N PHE A 59 2.46 2.93 -6.21
CA PHE A 59 1.19 2.22 -6.35
C PHE A 59 1.34 0.73 -6.67
N THR A 60 2.45 0.32 -7.29
CA THR A 60 2.63 -1.06 -7.75
C THR A 60 3.96 -1.65 -7.30
N ASN A 61 3.98 -2.97 -7.05
CA ASN A 61 5.20 -3.70 -6.72
C ASN A 61 6.26 -3.60 -7.83
N LYS A 62 5.81 -3.56 -9.09
CA LYS A 62 6.70 -3.35 -10.24
C LYS A 62 7.41 -1.99 -10.14
N ALA A 63 6.67 -0.91 -9.90
CA ALA A 63 7.26 0.43 -9.76
C ALA A 63 8.19 0.53 -8.54
N ALA A 64 7.86 -0.13 -7.42
CA ALA A 64 8.74 -0.21 -6.26
C ALA A 64 10.05 -0.96 -6.60
N GLY A 65 9.97 -2.08 -7.32
CA GLY A 65 11.13 -2.83 -7.80
C GLY A 65 12.02 -2.01 -8.74
N GLU A 66 11.44 -1.35 -9.72
CA GLU A 66 12.17 -0.46 -10.64
C GLU A 66 12.83 0.71 -9.91
N MET A 67 12.18 1.27 -8.89
CA MET A 67 12.74 2.35 -8.09
C MET A 67 13.93 1.86 -7.25
N ARG A 68 13.83 0.72 -6.57
CA ARG A 68 14.96 0.11 -5.84
C ARG A 68 16.15 -0.13 -6.74
N GLN A 69 15.95 -0.74 -7.91
CA GLN A 69 17.01 -0.98 -8.87
C GLN A 69 17.69 0.32 -9.31
N ARG A 70 16.92 1.37 -9.55
CA ARG A 70 17.46 2.67 -9.97
C ARG A 70 18.23 3.37 -8.85
N ILE A 71 17.73 3.30 -7.60
CA ILE A 71 18.44 3.81 -6.43
C ILE A 71 19.77 3.08 -6.27
N HIS A 72 19.76 1.76 -6.33
CA HIS A 72 20.99 0.96 -6.28
C HIS A 72 22.00 1.36 -7.37
N GLN A 73 21.54 1.62 -8.60
CA GLN A 73 22.42 2.09 -9.69
C GLN A 73 23.03 3.47 -9.41
N LEU A 74 22.33 4.33 -8.69
CA LEU A 74 22.79 5.68 -8.36
C LEU A 74 23.74 5.69 -7.16
N THR A 75 23.40 4.98 -6.09
CA THR A 75 24.15 4.99 -4.82
C THR A 75 25.20 3.91 -4.72
N GLY A 76 25.12 2.87 -5.54
CA GLY A 76 25.99 1.69 -5.43
C GLY A 76 25.70 0.83 -4.19
N ASP A 77 24.74 1.20 -3.36
CA ASP A 77 24.36 0.50 -2.14
C ASP A 77 23.12 -0.37 -2.35
N ASN A 78 23.05 -1.49 -1.65
CA ASN A 78 21.87 -2.38 -1.62
C ASN A 78 20.79 -1.88 -0.65
N ASP A 79 21.13 -0.99 0.28
CA ASP A 79 20.14 -0.38 1.18
C ASP A 79 19.38 0.72 0.43
N THR A 80 18.19 0.38 0.02
CA THR A 80 17.28 1.29 -0.68
C THR A 80 16.22 1.89 0.25
N GLY A 81 16.41 1.80 1.56
CA GLY A 81 15.47 2.28 2.55
C GLY A 81 14.10 1.58 2.45
N LEU A 82 13.06 2.28 2.88
CA LEU A 82 11.68 1.78 2.85
C LEU A 82 11.00 2.11 1.51
N VAL A 83 11.48 1.53 0.40
CA VAL A 83 10.83 1.65 -0.92
C VAL A 83 9.81 0.55 -1.08
N ASN A 84 8.52 0.89 -1.01
CA ASN A 84 7.45 -0.11 -1.03
C ASN A 84 6.16 0.43 -1.69
N THR A 85 5.14 -0.43 -1.82
CA THR A 85 3.77 0.03 -2.05
C THR A 85 3.13 0.47 -0.73
N PHE A 86 2.00 1.20 -0.79
CA PHE A 86 1.24 1.54 0.42
C PHE A 86 0.88 0.28 1.21
N HIS A 87 0.36 -0.76 0.55
CA HIS A 87 0.03 -2.02 1.20
C HIS A 87 1.26 -2.68 1.83
N GLY A 88 2.37 -2.77 1.09
CA GLY A 88 3.60 -3.35 1.62
C GLY A 88 4.18 -2.56 2.81
N PHE A 89 4.08 -1.23 2.79
CA PHE A 89 4.44 -0.41 3.94
C PHE A 89 3.53 -0.69 5.15
N CYS A 90 2.20 -0.74 4.95
CA CYS A 90 1.27 -1.08 6.02
C CYS A 90 1.55 -2.46 6.63
N VAL A 91 1.87 -3.45 5.79
CA VAL A 91 2.27 -4.78 6.25
C VAL A 91 3.53 -4.71 7.11
N SER A 92 4.54 -3.92 6.71
CA SER A 92 5.76 -3.75 7.52
C SER A 92 5.46 -3.13 8.89
N VAL A 93 4.63 -2.09 8.94
CA VAL A 93 4.18 -1.47 10.20
C VAL A 93 3.42 -2.47 11.06
N LEU A 94 2.48 -3.22 10.47
CA LEU A 94 1.71 -4.22 11.22
C LEU A 94 2.59 -5.35 11.76
N HIS A 95 3.63 -5.79 11.03
CA HIS A 95 4.57 -6.79 11.55
C HIS A 95 5.36 -6.29 12.75
N GLU A 96 5.71 -5.01 12.77
CA GLU A 96 6.43 -4.39 13.87
C GLU A 96 5.51 -4.21 15.09
N ASP A 97 4.32 -3.66 14.86
CA ASP A 97 3.39 -3.22 15.91
C ASP A 97 2.16 -4.14 16.09
N ALA A 98 2.19 -5.38 15.57
CA ALA A 98 1.07 -6.32 15.63
C ALA A 98 0.47 -6.46 17.04
N ASN A 99 1.34 -6.49 18.07
CA ASN A 99 0.92 -6.64 19.45
C ASN A 99 0.06 -5.47 19.96
N VAL A 100 0.26 -4.25 19.44
CA VAL A 100 -0.49 -3.05 19.85
C VAL A 100 -1.96 -3.13 19.46
N VAL A 101 -2.24 -3.79 18.33
CA VAL A 101 -3.60 -4.01 17.81
C VAL A 101 -4.14 -5.41 18.11
N SER A 102 -3.46 -6.15 18.99
CA SER A 102 -3.83 -7.52 19.38
C SER A 102 -3.87 -8.52 18.21
N TYR A 103 -3.05 -8.29 17.19
CA TYR A 103 -2.89 -9.20 16.07
C TYR A 103 -1.74 -10.18 16.30
N PRO A 104 -1.84 -11.42 15.81
CA PRO A 104 -0.71 -12.35 15.84
C PRO A 104 0.39 -11.84 14.88
N LYS A 105 1.66 -11.99 15.27
CA LYS A 105 2.79 -11.61 14.40
C LYS A 105 2.84 -12.39 13.08
N SER A 106 2.21 -13.56 13.04
CA SER A 106 2.11 -14.45 11.88
C SER A 106 0.79 -14.29 11.13
N PHE A 107 0.28 -13.08 10.99
CA PHE A 107 -0.93 -12.85 10.20
C PHE A 107 -0.68 -13.07 8.70
N LEU A 108 -1.74 -13.48 7.99
CA LEU A 108 -1.74 -13.61 6.54
C LEU A 108 -2.36 -12.36 5.90
N VAL A 109 -1.78 -11.93 4.79
CA VAL A 109 -2.36 -10.89 3.95
C VAL A 109 -3.16 -11.57 2.86
N LEU A 110 -4.48 -11.43 2.93
CA LEU A 110 -5.40 -12.03 1.98
C LEU A 110 -5.50 -11.18 0.71
N ASP A 111 -5.52 -11.84 -0.45
CA ASP A 111 -5.88 -11.21 -1.70
C ASP A 111 -7.40 -11.35 -1.99
N ASN A 112 -7.85 -10.76 -3.12
CA ASN A 112 -9.26 -10.83 -3.48
C ASN A 112 -9.75 -12.25 -3.77
N ALA A 113 -8.88 -13.15 -4.23
CA ALA A 113 -9.24 -14.54 -4.50
C ALA A 113 -9.43 -15.31 -3.19
N ASP A 114 -8.58 -15.08 -2.21
CA ASP A 114 -8.71 -15.65 -0.86
C ASP A 114 -10.03 -15.21 -0.22
N ILE A 115 -10.34 -13.91 -0.29
CA ILE A 115 -11.60 -13.36 0.24
C ILE A 115 -12.81 -13.96 -0.48
N ASP A 116 -12.75 -14.11 -1.80
CA ASP A 116 -13.84 -14.75 -2.58
C ASP A 116 -14.05 -16.21 -2.18
N GLN A 117 -13.00 -16.94 -1.92
CA GLN A 117 -13.08 -18.32 -1.44
C GLN A 117 -13.75 -18.40 -0.05
N MET A 118 -13.39 -17.48 0.84
CA MET A 118 -14.03 -17.38 2.15
C MET A 118 -15.51 -17.01 2.03
N LEU A 119 -15.85 -16.04 1.18
CA LEU A 119 -17.22 -15.65 0.90
C LEU A 119 -18.02 -16.83 0.30
N GLN A 120 -17.42 -17.64 -0.60
CA GLN A 120 -18.07 -18.82 -1.13
C GLN A 120 -18.45 -19.81 -0.01
N THR A 121 -17.53 -20.07 0.91
CA THR A 121 -17.80 -20.95 2.08
C THR A 121 -18.97 -20.41 2.92
N ILE A 122 -18.97 -19.10 3.20
CA ILE A 122 -20.06 -18.45 3.95
C ILE A 122 -21.39 -18.55 3.21
N TYR A 123 -21.38 -18.37 1.89
CA TYR A 123 -22.59 -18.46 1.06
C TYR A 123 -23.17 -19.88 1.07
N ASP A 124 -22.31 -20.88 0.91
CA ASP A 124 -22.73 -22.28 0.92
C ASP A 124 -23.34 -22.68 2.28
N GLU A 125 -22.73 -22.28 3.39
CA GLU A 125 -23.24 -22.51 4.73
C GLU A 125 -24.57 -21.81 5.02
N ARG A 126 -24.82 -20.68 4.36
CA ARG A 126 -26.01 -19.84 4.58
C ARG A 126 -27.10 -20.04 3.53
N GLY A 127 -26.86 -20.86 2.51
CA GLY A 127 -27.77 -21.05 1.38
C GLY A 127 -27.93 -19.80 0.53
N LEU A 128 -26.92 -18.92 0.50
CA LEU A 128 -26.91 -17.71 -0.32
C LEU A 128 -26.42 -18.02 -1.72
N THR A 129 -26.82 -17.19 -2.68
CA THR A 129 -26.39 -17.29 -4.07
C THR A 129 -25.86 -15.96 -4.58
N LEU A 130 -25.14 -15.99 -5.71
CA LEU A 130 -24.67 -14.77 -6.36
C LEU A 130 -25.82 -13.86 -6.87
N ARG A 131 -27.07 -14.38 -6.89
CA ARG A 131 -28.26 -13.57 -7.17
C ARG A 131 -28.61 -12.67 -6.00
N ASP A 132 -28.34 -13.11 -4.78
CA ASP A 132 -28.57 -12.32 -3.56
C ASP A 132 -27.56 -11.20 -3.47
N MET A 133 -26.28 -11.52 -3.68
CA MET A 133 -25.19 -10.54 -3.72
C MET A 133 -23.94 -11.14 -4.42
N THR A 134 -23.31 -10.38 -5.30
CA THR A 134 -22.02 -10.77 -5.88
C THR A 134 -20.88 -10.61 -4.88
N PHE A 135 -19.82 -11.39 -4.99
CA PHE A 135 -18.64 -11.28 -4.10
C PHE A 135 -18.02 -9.90 -4.13
N SER A 136 -17.90 -9.27 -5.32
CA SER A 136 -17.39 -7.90 -5.42
C SER A 136 -18.19 -6.95 -4.55
N LYS A 137 -19.52 -7.00 -4.60
CA LYS A 137 -20.38 -6.15 -3.80
C LYS A 137 -20.25 -6.47 -2.30
N ALA A 138 -20.10 -7.75 -1.93
CA ALA A 138 -19.87 -8.15 -0.55
C ALA A 138 -18.55 -7.59 -0.01
N ARG A 139 -17.45 -7.68 -0.80
CA ARG A 139 -16.16 -7.06 -0.43
C ARG A 139 -16.27 -5.56 -0.22
N ASP A 140 -16.87 -4.84 -1.18
CA ASP A 140 -17.06 -3.38 -1.08
C ASP A 140 -17.83 -2.99 0.20
N MET A 141 -18.84 -3.78 0.56
CA MET A 141 -19.61 -3.54 1.78
C MET A 141 -18.80 -3.81 3.05
N ILE A 142 -18.01 -4.87 3.09
CA ILE A 142 -17.12 -5.19 4.21
C ILE A 142 -16.09 -4.06 4.37
N GLU A 143 -15.50 -3.59 3.27
CA GLU A 143 -14.56 -2.47 3.30
C GLU A 143 -15.21 -1.20 3.87
N VAL A 144 -16.39 -0.83 3.39
CA VAL A 144 -17.15 0.33 3.91
C VAL A 144 -17.43 0.17 5.40
N MET A 145 -17.83 -1.04 5.85
CA MET A 145 -18.09 -1.30 7.26
C MET A 145 -16.82 -1.15 8.11
N LYS A 146 -15.69 -1.71 7.68
CA LYS A 146 -14.42 -1.61 8.39
C LYS A 146 -13.94 -0.15 8.50
N ILE A 147 -14.01 0.62 7.40
CA ILE A 147 -13.58 2.02 7.37
C ILE A 147 -14.49 2.93 8.21
N PHE A 148 -15.80 2.79 8.05
CA PHE A 148 -16.76 3.73 8.64
C PHE A 148 -17.46 3.20 9.89
N LYS A 149 -17.23 1.95 10.29
CA LYS A 149 -17.91 1.28 11.41
C LYS A 149 -19.44 1.39 11.31
N ARG A 150 -20.01 1.13 10.13
CA ARG A 150 -21.45 1.24 9.84
C ARG A 150 -22.11 -0.13 9.62
N PRO A 151 -22.33 -0.93 10.64
CA PRO A 151 -22.88 -2.29 10.49
C PRO A 151 -24.32 -2.33 9.96
N THR A 152 -25.12 -1.27 10.17
CA THR A 152 -26.51 -1.20 9.75
C THR A 152 -26.72 -1.26 8.23
N TYR A 153 -25.73 -0.85 7.47
CA TYR A 153 -25.79 -0.84 6.00
C TYR A 153 -26.02 -2.24 5.41
N TYR A 154 -25.53 -3.28 6.05
CA TYR A 154 -25.68 -4.67 5.58
C TYR A 154 -27.09 -5.22 5.73
N LYS A 155 -27.80 -4.84 6.80
CA LYS A 155 -29.18 -5.28 7.04
C LYS A 155 -30.11 -4.82 5.92
N ASP A 156 -29.91 -3.59 5.46
CA ASP A 156 -30.76 -2.97 4.45
C ASP A 156 -30.52 -3.55 3.05
N MET A 157 -29.30 -4.02 2.79
CA MET A 157 -28.89 -4.46 1.44
C MET A 157 -29.15 -5.93 1.15
N ILE A 158 -29.06 -6.82 2.13
CA ILE A 158 -29.11 -8.27 1.91
C ILE A 158 -30.11 -9.01 2.83
N GLY A 159 -30.83 -8.30 3.69
CA GLY A 159 -31.74 -8.92 4.64
C GLY A 159 -31.08 -9.85 5.67
N LEU A 160 -29.75 -9.90 5.67
CA LEU A 160 -28.93 -10.69 6.60
C LEU A 160 -28.53 -9.86 7.79
N SER A 161 -28.34 -10.50 8.94
CA SER A 161 -27.73 -9.84 10.07
C SER A 161 -26.30 -9.43 9.74
N ALA A 162 -26.02 -8.14 9.82
CA ALA A 162 -24.65 -7.61 9.65
C ALA A 162 -23.66 -8.25 10.64
N GLU A 163 -24.15 -8.58 11.84
CA GLU A 163 -23.39 -9.23 12.88
C GLU A 163 -22.86 -10.61 12.45
N LEU A 164 -23.71 -11.39 11.75
CA LEU A 164 -23.32 -12.73 11.29
C LEU A 164 -22.25 -12.73 10.21
N LEU A 165 -22.28 -11.74 9.33
CA LEU A 165 -21.23 -11.56 8.31
C LEU A 165 -19.94 -11.05 8.95
N HIS A 166 -20.05 -10.08 9.85
CA HIS A 166 -18.91 -9.53 10.59
C HIS A 166 -18.21 -10.60 11.42
N ASP A 167 -18.96 -11.36 12.22
CA ASP A 167 -18.37 -12.37 13.12
C ASP A 167 -17.61 -13.45 12.35
N LYS A 168 -18.17 -13.93 11.22
CA LYS A 168 -17.48 -14.94 10.41
C LYS A 168 -16.27 -14.38 9.67
N TYR A 169 -16.32 -13.13 9.22
CA TYR A 169 -15.19 -12.50 8.56
C TYR A 169 -14.05 -12.20 9.55
N VAL A 170 -14.38 -11.78 10.77
CA VAL A 170 -13.38 -11.55 11.85
C VAL A 170 -12.82 -12.86 12.38
N GLN A 171 -13.61 -13.95 12.42
CA GLN A 171 -13.12 -15.27 12.82
C GLN A 171 -12.22 -15.94 11.76
N ALA A 172 -12.28 -15.49 10.53
CA ALA A 172 -11.46 -16.01 9.42
C ALA A 172 -10.15 -15.23 9.20
N GLU A 173 -10.01 -14.06 9.82
CA GLU A 173 -8.74 -13.32 9.95
C GLU A 173 -7.95 -13.86 11.16
#